data_61593aa9867afcaf6b588575f1bc4de0
#
_entry.id   61593aa9867afcaf6b588575f1bc4de0
#
_cell.length_a   1.000
_cell.length_b   1.000
_cell.length_c   1.000
_cell.angle_alpha   90.00
_cell.angle_beta   90.00
_cell.angle_gamma   90.00
#
_symmetry.space_group_name_H-M   'P 1'
#
loop_
_entity.id
_entity.type
_entity.pdbx_description
1 polymer ?
#
loop_
_entity_poly.entity_id
_entity_poly.type
_entity_poly.pdbx_seq_one_letter_code
_entity_poly.pdbx_strand_id
1 'polypeptide(L)'
;YPRWAQLGVTQAKLPVDEYLKGQGIRHQSLRHQALESPRILVAGCGTGQHALQVALRHPESQVLAVDLSRASLSYAQRQAASLDVTGLEFMQGDILDLAKLGEHFDIIESVGVLHHMDDPSVGWAVLTELLSPSGLMKIGLYSELARKDIVTIREEIVALGLQGCESDIRAFRQQVAQSTKSHHKKLAMSKDFFSLSELRDAIFHIQEHRFTIPQLVQCLENLKLQFCGFTPSEL
;
A
#
# COMPACT_ATOMS: atom_id res chain seq x y z
N TYR A 1 11.10 5.33 5.88
CA TYR A 1 10.53 4.20 5.12
C TYR A 1 11.53 3.05 5.09
N PRO A 2 11.05 1.79 5.16
CA PRO A 2 11.91 0.61 5.17
C PRO A 2 12.67 0.47 3.84
N ARG A 3 13.92 -0.01 3.93
CA ARG A 3 14.69 -0.45 2.76
C ARG A 3 14.30 -1.89 2.44
N TRP A 4 14.27 -2.24 1.16
CA TRP A 4 13.96 -3.62 0.77
C TRP A 4 15.05 -4.59 1.23
N ALA A 5 14.64 -5.67 1.87
CA ALA A 5 15.56 -6.77 2.20
C ALA A 5 15.90 -7.58 0.93
N GLN A 6 14.92 -7.81 0.07
CA GLN A 6 15.05 -8.42 -1.25
C GLN A 6 13.93 -7.93 -2.15
N LEU A 7 14.22 -7.61 -3.42
CA LEU A 7 13.19 -7.56 -4.43
C LEU A 7 12.95 -9.02 -4.85
N GLY A 8 11.75 -9.53 -4.62
CA GLY A 8 11.33 -10.79 -5.23
C GLY A 8 11.18 -10.59 -6.73
N VAL A 9 12.29 -10.59 -7.46
CA VAL A 9 12.38 -10.27 -8.90
C VAL A 9 11.79 -11.37 -9.79
N THR A 10 11.29 -12.45 -9.21
CA THR A 10 10.79 -13.63 -9.94
C THR A 10 9.27 -13.64 -10.13
N GLN A 11 8.65 -12.49 -10.34
CA GLN A 11 7.27 -12.53 -10.81
C GLN A 11 7.26 -12.73 -12.33
N ALA A 12 6.56 -13.78 -12.78
CA ALA A 12 6.32 -14.00 -14.20
C ALA A 12 5.71 -12.74 -14.81
N LYS A 13 6.23 -12.32 -15.97
CA LYS A 13 5.60 -11.27 -16.77
C LYS A 13 4.22 -11.77 -17.15
N LEU A 14 3.17 -11.05 -16.76
CA LEU A 14 1.78 -11.45 -17.00
C LEU A 14 1.03 -10.29 -17.64
N PRO A 15 0.28 -10.53 -18.71
CA PRO A 15 -0.74 -9.61 -19.17
C PRO A 15 -1.72 -9.27 -18.05
N VAL A 16 -2.22 -8.03 -18.03
CA VAL A 16 -3.10 -7.57 -16.96
C VAL A 16 -4.34 -8.45 -16.80
N ASP A 17 -4.91 -8.91 -17.90
CA ASP A 17 -6.10 -9.77 -17.88
C ASP A 17 -5.83 -11.13 -17.23
N GLU A 18 -4.67 -11.74 -17.46
CA GLU A 18 -4.26 -12.98 -16.82
C GLU A 18 -4.01 -12.78 -15.33
N TYR A 19 -3.36 -11.67 -14.95
CA TYR A 19 -3.16 -11.32 -13.56
C TYR A 19 -4.50 -11.17 -12.82
N LEU A 20 -5.44 -10.41 -13.39
CA LEU A 20 -6.75 -10.18 -12.80
C LEU A 20 -7.57 -11.49 -12.68
N LYS A 21 -7.53 -12.33 -13.70
CA LYS A 21 -8.14 -13.67 -13.65
C LYS A 21 -7.53 -14.53 -12.54
N GLY A 22 -6.21 -14.51 -12.41
CA GLY A 22 -5.49 -15.21 -11.34
C GLY A 22 -5.88 -14.73 -9.93
N GLN A 23 -6.25 -13.44 -9.79
CA GLN A 23 -6.79 -12.87 -8.55
C GLN A 23 -8.29 -13.13 -8.35
N GLY A 24 -8.95 -13.84 -9.25
CA GLY A 24 -10.40 -14.07 -9.20
C GLY A 24 -11.26 -12.83 -9.51
N ILE A 25 -10.65 -11.79 -10.07
CA ILE A 25 -11.35 -10.53 -10.39
C ILE A 25 -12.01 -10.63 -11.76
N ARG A 26 -13.30 -10.38 -11.81
CA ARG A 26 -14.05 -10.28 -13.07
C ARG A 26 -13.91 -8.86 -13.64
N HIS A 27 -13.19 -8.74 -14.74
CA HIS A 27 -12.85 -7.44 -15.37
C HIS A 27 -13.49 -7.26 -16.76
N GLN A 28 -14.67 -7.83 -16.99
CA GLN A 28 -15.38 -7.75 -18.29
C GLN A 28 -15.66 -6.31 -18.76
N SER A 29 -15.52 -5.34 -17.86
CA SER A 29 -15.75 -3.92 -18.13
C SER A 29 -14.49 -3.15 -18.57
N LEU A 30 -13.28 -3.70 -18.43
CA LEU A 30 -12.07 -3.02 -18.91
C LEU A 30 -12.06 -2.93 -20.42
N ARG A 31 -11.67 -1.77 -20.94
CA ARG A 31 -11.47 -1.57 -22.37
C ARG A 31 -10.31 -2.44 -22.86
N HIS A 32 -10.38 -2.91 -24.11
CA HIS A 32 -9.32 -3.75 -24.70
C HIS A 32 -7.94 -3.08 -24.60
N GLN A 33 -7.85 -1.78 -24.91
CA GLN A 33 -6.60 -1.02 -24.83
C GLN A 33 -6.03 -0.97 -23.39
N ALA A 34 -6.88 -0.89 -22.37
CA ALA A 34 -6.47 -0.91 -20.96
C ALA A 34 -5.90 -2.27 -20.52
N LEU A 35 -6.14 -3.33 -21.28
CA LEU A 35 -5.57 -4.66 -21.05
C LEU A 35 -4.22 -4.85 -21.75
N GLU A 36 -4.00 -4.19 -22.88
CA GLU A 36 -2.76 -4.31 -23.67
C GLU A 36 -1.65 -3.40 -23.17
N SER A 37 -1.97 -2.14 -22.89
CA SER A 37 -1.00 -1.13 -22.41
C SER A 37 -1.66 -0.21 -21.38
N PRO A 38 -1.90 -0.71 -20.15
CA PRO A 38 -2.63 0.05 -19.15
C PRO A 38 -1.80 1.21 -18.61
N ARG A 39 -2.50 2.31 -18.33
CA ARG A 39 -1.97 3.39 -17.50
C ARG A 39 -2.27 3.07 -16.04
N ILE A 40 -1.23 2.94 -15.25
CA ILE A 40 -1.32 2.52 -13.84
C ILE A 40 -0.81 3.63 -12.93
N LEU A 41 -1.61 4.05 -11.95
CA LEU A 41 -1.18 4.93 -10.87
C LEU A 41 -0.87 4.09 -9.63
N VAL A 42 0.31 4.25 -9.05
CA VAL A 42 0.65 3.75 -7.71
C VAL A 42 0.73 4.95 -6.78
N ALA A 43 -0.33 5.18 -6.00
CA ALA A 43 -0.48 6.32 -5.12
C ALA A 43 0.03 5.99 -3.70
N GLY A 44 1.08 6.71 -3.27
CA GLY A 44 1.80 6.44 -2.02
C GLY A 44 2.79 5.29 -2.18
N CYS A 45 3.67 5.37 -3.19
CA CYS A 45 4.57 4.27 -3.55
C CYS A 45 5.72 4.05 -2.53
N GLY A 46 5.94 4.95 -1.58
CA GLY A 46 7.02 4.86 -0.61
C GLY A 46 8.38 4.70 -1.28
N THR A 47 9.15 3.72 -0.86
CA THR A 47 10.46 3.37 -1.46
C THR A 47 10.35 2.66 -2.81
N GLY A 48 9.14 2.52 -3.38
CA GLY A 48 8.89 2.10 -4.74
C GLY A 48 8.84 0.58 -4.97
N GLN A 49 8.97 -0.25 -3.94
CA GLN A 49 9.00 -1.70 -4.12
C GLN A 49 7.76 -2.21 -4.86
N HIS A 50 6.57 -1.76 -4.44
CA HIS A 50 5.31 -2.14 -5.07
C HIS A 50 5.22 -1.62 -6.52
N ALA A 51 5.60 -0.35 -6.76
CA ALA A 51 5.59 0.24 -8.11
C ALA A 51 6.53 -0.49 -9.08
N LEU A 52 7.73 -0.88 -8.62
CA LEU A 52 8.65 -1.67 -9.43
C LEU A 52 8.09 -3.07 -9.72
N GLN A 53 7.46 -3.72 -8.75
CA GLN A 53 6.81 -5.02 -8.97
C GLN A 53 5.69 -4.92 -10.00
N VAL A 54 4.90 -3.85 -9.98
CA VAL A 54 3.83 -3.60 -10.98
C VAL A 54 4.44 -3.43 -12.37
N ALA A 55 5.45 -2.55 -12.53
CA ALA A 55 6.09 -2.31 -13.83
C ALA A 55 6.79 -3.55 -14.38
N LEU A 56 7.48 -4.32 -13.53
CA LEU A 56 8.15 -5.57 -13.94
C LEU A 56 7.15 -6.67 -14.32
N ARG A 57 6.00 -6.72 -13.65
CA ARG A 57 4.93 -7.70 -13.94
C ARG A 57 4.22 -7.37 -15.24
N HIS A 58 4.00 -6.10 -15.51
CA HIS A 58 3.24 -5.60 -16.67
C HIS A 58 4.15 -4.71 -17.54
N PRO A 59 5.09 -5.28 -18.30
CA PRO A 59 6.11 -4.52 -19.02
C PRO A 59 5.54 -3.59 -20.10
N GLU A 60 4.34 -3.84 -20.58
CA GLU A 60 3.64 -2.98 -21.56
C GLU A 60 2.86 -1.83 -20.89
N SER A 61 2.86 -1.74 -19.54
CA SER A 61 2.15 -0.68 -18.83
C SER A 61 2.95 0.62 -18.75
N GLN A 62 2.24 1.73 -18.58
CA GLN A 62 2.79 3.03 -18.20
C GLN A 62 2.44 3.27 -16.72
N VAL A 63 3.43 3.17 -15.86
CA VAL A 63 3.25 3.29 -14.40
C VAL A 63 3.70 4.66 -13.93
N LEU A 64 2.81 5.43 -13.29
CA LEU A 64 3.14 6.62 -12.54
C LEU A 64 3.13 6.28 -11.04
N ALA A 65 4.26 6.43 -10.37
CA ALA A 65 4.42 6.20 -8.94
C ALA A 65 4.57 7.53 -8.20
N VAL A 66 3.65 7.79 -7.26
CA VAL A 66 3.60 9.07 -6.54
C VAL A 66 3.84 8.85 -5.06
N ASP A 67 4.63 9.73 -4.43
CA ASP A 67 4.83 9.77 -2.98
C ASP A 67 5.16 11.18 -2.50
N LEU A 68 4.84 11.50 -1.25
CA LEU A 68 5.22 12.75 -0.60
C LEU A 68 6.72 12.86 -0.34
N SER A 69 7.38 11.74 -0.08
CA SER A 69 8.74 11.67 0.41
C SER A 69 9.77 11.68 -0.74
N ARG A 70 10.44 12.79 -0.93
CA ARG A 70 11.57 12.89 -1.87
C ARG A 70 12.67 11.87 -1.61
N ALA A 71 12.94 11.59 -0.32
CA ALA A 71 13.96 10.61 0.06
C ALA A 71 13.58 9.20 -0.39
N SER A 72 12.31 8.82 -0.22
CA SER A 72 11.75 7.55 -0.68
C SER A 72 11.81 7.44 -2.19
N LEU A 73 11.36 8.47 -2.91
CA LEU A 73 11.40 8.53 -4.37
C LEU A 73 12.82 8.44 -4.93
N SER A 74 13.79 9.15 -4.32
CA SER A 74 15.19 9.05 -4.73
C SER A 74 15.78 7.66 -4.54
N TYR A 75 15.33 6.93 -3.50
CA TYR A 75 15.70 5.53 -3.32
C TYR A 75 15.05 4.65 -4.40
N ALA A 76 13.75 4.83 -4.64
CA ALA A 76 12.98 4.09 -5.64
C ALA A 76 13.56 4.25 -7.05
N GLN A 77 13.90 5.48 -7.44
CA GLN A 77 14.53 5.79 -8.74
C GLN A 77 15.87 5.07 -8.92
N ARG A 78 16.72 5.05 -7.88
CA ARG A 78 17.99 4.31 -7.95
C ARG A 78 17.77 2.81 -8.10
N GLN A 79 16.77 2.25 -7.42
CA GLN A 79 16.43 0.82 -7.55
C GLN A 79 15.88 0.52 -8.96
N ALA A 80 14.99 1.36 -9.49
CA ALA A 80 14.48 1.23 -10.86
C ALA A 80 15.61 1.24 -11.90
N ALA A 81 16.53 2.20 -11.78
CA ALA A 81 17.69 2.29 -12.66
C ALA A 81 18.62 1.07 -12.55
N SER A 82 18.84 0.54 -11.34
CA SER A 82 19.70 -0.64 -11.13
C SER A 82 19.11 -1.95 -11.68
N LEU A 83 17.81 -1.96 -11.95
CA LEU A 83 17.07 -3.11 -12.47
C LEU A 83 16.62 -2.92 -13.92
N ASP A 84 17.06 -1.84 -14.59
CA ASP A 84 16.70 -1.46 -15.96
C ASP A 84 15.18 -1.47 -16.20
N VAL A 85 14.40 -1.02 -15.19
CA VAL A 85 12.93 -0.98 -15.28
C VAL A 85 12.51 0.16 -16.20
N THR A 86 11.75 -0.18 -17.24
CA THR A 86 11.16 0.75 -18.20
C THR A 86 9.68 0.95 -17.91
N GLY A 87 9.07 2.03 -18.47
CA GLY A 87 7.64 2.30 -18.31
C GLY A 87 7.23 2.72 -16.89
N LEU A 88 8.18 3.11 -16.03
CA LEU A 88 7.93 3.56 -14.65
C LEU A 88 8.47 4.98 -14.44
N GLU A 89 7.56 5.88 -14.11
CA GLU A 89 7.86 7.28 -13.77
C GLU A 89 7.58 7.54 -12.30
N PHE A 90 8.36 8.44 -11.69
CA PHE A 90 8.22 8.84 -10.30
C PHE A 90 7.90 10.33 -10.18
N MET A 91 6.89 10.66 -9.39
CA MET A 91 6.49 12.04 -9.13
C MET A 91 6.37 12.30 -7.63
N GLN A 92 6.91 13.44 -7.18
CA GLN A 92 6.61 13.93 -5.84
C GLN A 92 5.25 14.62 -5.85
N GLY A 93 4.32 14.18 -5.01
CA GLY A 93 3.01 14.81 -4.91
C GLY A 93 2.22 14.30 -3.71
N ASP A 94 1.24 15.12 -3.31
CA ASP A 94 0.21 14.71 -2.36
C ASP A 94 -0.96 14.08 -3.13
N ILE A 95 -1.51 12.99 -2.61
CA ILE A 95 -2.71 12.35 -3.18
C ILE A 95 -3.84 13.37 -3.34
N LEU A 96 -3.99 14.28 -2.37
CA LEU A 96 -5.04 15.30 -2.39
C LEU A 96 -4.91 16.31 -3.54
N ASP A 97 -3.73 16.45 -4.11
CA ASP A 97 -3.46 17.35 -5.23
C ASP A 97 -3.49 16.66 -6.60
N LEU A 98 -3.60 15.33 -6.64
CA LEU A 98 -3.48 14.56 -7.90
C LEU A 98 -4.59 14.87 -8.92
N ALA A 99 -5.77 15.30 -8.49
CA ALA A 99 -6.82 15.73 -9.41
C ALA A 99 -6.37 16.86 -10.37
N LYS A 100 -5.36 17.64 -9.96
CA LYS A 100 -4.78 18.73 -10.78
C LYS A 100 -4.00 18.23 -12.01
N LEU A 101 -3.66 16.94 -12.05
CA LEU A 101 -2.97 16.34 -13.20
C LEU A 101 -3.83 16.35 -14.47
N GLY A 102 -5.17 16.29 -14.32
CA GLY A 102 -6.08 16.20 -15.45
C GLY A 102 -5.93 14.91 -16.26
N GLU A 103 -5.35 13.88 -15.65
CA GLU A 103 -5.08 12.58 -16.25
C GLU A 103 -5.99 11.50 -15.66
N HIS A 104 -6.21 10.43 -16.42
CA HIS A 104 -6.96 9.27 -15.94
C HIS A 104 -6.14 8.00 -16.09
N PHE A 105 -6.38 7.04 -15.18
CA PHE A 105 -5.67 5.78 -15.10
C PHE A 105 -6.64 4.61 -15.20
N ASP A 106 -6.22 3.57 -15.92
CA ASP A 106 -7.01 2.34 -16.08
C ASP A 106 -6.98 1.49 -14.81
N ILE A 107 -5.85 1.56 -14.09
CA ILE A 107 -5.67 0.88 -12.82
C ILE A 107 -5.07 1.87 -11.81
N ILE A 108 -5.62 1.90 -10.60
CA ILE A 108 -5.07 2.67 -9.49
C ILE A 108 -4.80 1.73 -8.32
N GLU A 109 -3.56 1.72 -7.83
CA GLU A 109 -3.18 0.97 -6.65
C GLU A 109 -2.72 1.90 -5.52
N SER A 110 -3.36 1.79 -4.34
CA SER A 110 -2.95 2.52 -3.13
C SER A 110 -3.01 1.57 -1.95
N VAL A 111 -1.86 1.07 -1.55
CA VAL A 111 -1.73 0.02 -0.52
C VAL A 111 -0.88 0.52 0.64
N GLY A 112 -1.45 0.50 1.83
CA GLY A 112 -0.73 0.96 3.03
C GLY A 112 -0.65 2.48 3.17
N VAL A 113 -1.59 3.25 2.60
CA VAL A 113 -1.52 4.72 2.52
C VAL A 113 -2.75 5.41 3.08
N LEU A 114 -3.92 5.19 2.51
CA LEU A 114 -5.13 5.94 2.84
C LEU A 114 -5.48 5.90 4.32
N HIS A 115 -5.25 4.79 4.98
CA HIS A 115 -5.54 4.64 6.41
C HIS A 115 -4.60 5.45 7.34
N HIS A 116 -3.60 6.12 6.78
CA HIS A 116 -2.72 7.06 7.50
C HIS A 116 -3.06 8.52 7.24
N MET A 117 -3.99 8.82 6.34
CA MET A 117 -4.45 10.19 6.07
C MET A 117 -5.36 10.68 7.20
N ASP A 118 -5.49 12.01 7.33
CA ASP A 118 -6.43 12.61 8.30
C ASP A 118 -7.86 12.16 8.05
N ASP A 119 -8.29 12.19 6.79
CA ASP A 119 -9.54 11.60 6.32
C ASP A 119 -9.27 10.69 5.11
N PRO A 120 -9.28 9.37 5.30
CA PRO A 120 -9.10 8.40 4.21
C PRO A 120 -10.11 8.55 3.09
N SER A 121 -11.33 9.02 3.38
CA SER A 121 -12.41 9.13 2.41
C SER A 121 -12.13 10.21 1.38
N VAL A 122 -11.47 11.30 1.77
CA VAL A 122 -11.09 12.39 0.86
C VAL A 122 -10.03 11.91 -0.13
N GLY A 123 -8.97 11.25 0.36
CA GLY A 123 -7.96 10.67 -0.52
C GLY A 123 -8.53 9.64 -1.47
N TRP A 124 -9.45 8.79 -0.98
CA TRP A 124 -10.11 7.79 -1.82
C TRP A 124 -11.00 8.44 -2.89
N ALA A 125 -11.71 9.52 -2.56
CA ALA A 125 -12.50 10.28 -3.53
C ALA A 125 -11.64 10.86 -4.65
N VAL A 126 -10.50 11.49 -4.31
CA VAL A 126 -9.55 12.02 -5.32
C VAL A 126 -9.05 10.91 -6.24
N LEU A 127 -8.67 9.75 -5.69
CA LEU A 127 -8.24 8.62 -6.52
C LEU A 127 -9.39 8.11 -7.42
N THR A 128 -10.64 8.16 -6.94
CA THR A 128 -11.80 7.75 -7.74
C THR A 128 -12.05 8.70 -8.91
N GLU A 129 -11.82 10.00 -8.75
CA GLU A 129 -11.91 10.98 -9.83
C GLU A 129 -10.90 10.74 -10.96
N LEU A 130 -9.73 10.18 -10.61
CA LEU A 130 -8.67 9.84 -11.56
C LEU A 130 -8.87 8.50 -12.25
N LEU A 131 -9.86 7.71 -11.82
CA LEU A 131 -10.10 6.40 -12.41
C LEU A 131 -10.80 6.54 -13.77
N SER A 132 -10.27 5.90 -14.78
CA SER A 132 -10.92 5.81 -16.09
C SER A 132 -12.30 5.15 -15.98
N PRO A 133 -13.27 5.50 -16.82
CA PRO A 133 -14.53 4.76 -16.87
C PRO A 133 -14.30 3.26 -17.03
N SER A 134 -14.85 2.45 -16.14
CA SER A 134 -14.64 1.00 -16.06
C SER A 134 -13.24 0.57 -15.60
N GLY A 135 -12.41 1.50 -15.09
CA GLY A 135 -11.11 1.20 -14.51
C GLY A 135 -11.21 0.38 -13.21
N LEU A 136 -10.09 -0.14 -12.77
CA LEU A 136 -9.98 -0.93 -11.54
C LEU A 136 -9.16 -0.20 -10.49
N MET A 137 -9.56 -0.36 -9.22
CA MET A 137 -8.83 0.20 -8.10
C MET A 137 -8.51 -0.88 -7.07
N LYS A 138 -7.25 -0.95 -6.65
CA LYS A 138 -6.79 -1.81 -5.54
C LYS A 138 -6.42 -0.94 -4.36
N ILE A 139 -7.20 -1.07 -3.28
CA ILE A 139 -6.99 -0.31 -2.05
C ILE A 139 -6.61 -1.28 -0.92
N GLY A 140 -5.46 -1.04 -0.30
CA GLY A 140 -5.01 -1.77 0.88
C GLY A 140 -5.27 -0.98 2.15
N LEU A 141 -6.15 -1.48 3.01
CA LEU A 141 -6.56 -0.83 4.26
C LEU A 141 -6.37 -1.78 5.45
N TYR A 142 -6.26 -1.21 6.64
CA TYR A 142 -6.20 -1.99 7.86
C TYR A 142 -7.59 -2.43 8.33
N SER A 143 -7.72 -3.73 8.58
CA SER A 143 -8.92 -4.33 9.17
C SER A 143 -8.98 -4.05 10.66
N GLU A 144 -10.12 -3.56 11.16
CA GLU A 144 -10.40 -3.41 12.59
C GLU A 144 -10.19 -4.73 13.36
N LEU A 145 -10.66 -5.84 12.78
CA LEU A 145 -10.52 -7.15 13.40
C LEU A 145 -9.07 -7.64 13.43
N ALA A 146 -8.35 -7.51 12.32
CA ALA A 146 -6.97 -8.00 12.21
C ALA A 146 -5.98 -7.19 13.06
N ARG A 147 -6.28 -5.92 13.32
CA ARG A 147 -5.41 -5.00 14.07
C ARG A 147 -5.63 -5.00 15.58
N LYS A 148 -6.54 -5.82 16.13
CA LYS A 148 -6.85 -5.86 17.59
C LYS A 148 -5.60 -6.02 18.47
N ASP A 149 -4.72 -6.95 18.13
CA ASP A 149 -3.49 -7.19 18.90
C ASP A 149 -2.54 -5.98 18.81
N ILE A 150 -2.46 -5.33 17.67
CA ILE A 150 -1.65 -4.11 17.45
C ILE A 150 -2.22 -2.94 18.26
N VAL A 151 -3.54 -2.78 18.31
CA VAL A 151 -4.18 -1.75 19.15
C VAL A 151 -3.77 -1.93 20.61
N THR A 152 -3.87 -3.14 21.15
CA THR A 152 -3.42 -3.44 22.52
C THR A 152 -1.95 -3.10 22.75
N ILE A 153 -1.08 -3.42 21.78
CA ILE A 153 0.35 -3.08 21.83
C ILE A 153 0.55 -1.56 21.83
N ARG A 154 -0.19 -0.83 21.02
CA ARG A 154 -0.10 0.64 20.97
C ARG A 154 -0.56 1.29 22.27
N GLU A 155 -1.60 0.75 22.93
CA GLU A 155 -2.03 1.17 24.26
C GLU A 155 -0.93 0.95 25.30
N GLU A 156 -0.22 -0.20 25.26
CA GLU A 156 0.94 -0.44 26.11
C GLU A 156 2.09 0.55 25.86
N ILE A 157 2.39 0.87 24.59
CA ILE A 157 3.41 1.85 24.21
C ILE A 157 3.08 3.23 24.80
N VAL A 158 1.82 3.65 24.67
CA VAL A 158 1.34 4.93 25.25
C VAL A 158 1.45 4.91 26.77
N ALA A 159 1.03 3.82 27.44
CA ALA A 159 1.11 3.67 28.89
C ALA A 159 2.56 3.69 29.41
N LEU A 160 3.52 3.22 28.61
CA LEU A 160 4.95 3.26 28.91
C LEU A 160 5.62 4.61 28.58
N GLY A 161 4.89 5.56 27.98
CA GLY A 161 5.40 6.88 27.58
C GLY A 161 6.44 6.85 26.47
N LEU A 162 6.47 5.79 25.65
CA LEU A 162 7.44 5.64 24.56
C LEU A 162 7.07 6.55 23.37
N GLN A 163 8.07 7.23 22.81
CA GLN A 163 7.89 8.23 21.75
C GLN A 163 8.26 7.71 20.34
N GLY A 164 8.69 6.47 20.22
CA GLY A 164 9.07 5.85 18.95
C GLY A 164 10.42 6.32 18.41
N CYS A 165 11.31 6.83 19.24
CA CYS A 165 12.71 6.98 18.86
C CYS A 165 13.39 5.61 18.76
N GLU A 166 14.56 5.54 18.16
CA GLU A 166 15.23 4.25 17.91
C GLU A 166 15.50 3.47 19.21
N SER A 167 15.86 4.16 20.30
CA SER A 167 16.07 3.54 21.62
C SER A 167 14.78 2.92 22.16
N ASP A 168 13.65 3.63 22.04
CA ASP A 168 12.34 3.14 22.49
C ASP A 168 11.91 1.88 21.72
N ILE A 169 12.07 1.92 20.38
CA ILE A 169 11.71 0.79 19.52
C ILE A 169 12.57 -0.44 19.87
N ARG A 170 13.88 -0.26 20.08
CA ARG A 170 14.79 -1.35 20.47
C ARG A 170 14.44 -1.92 21.83
N ALA A 171 14.18 -1.06 22.83
CA ALA A 171 13.80 -1.48 24.17
C ALA A 171 12.47 -2.24 24.17
N PHE A 172 11.46 -1.70 23.48
CA PHE A 172 10.16 -2.35 23.37
C PHE A 172 10.24 -3.69 22.61
N ARG A 173 11.01 -3.75 21.51
CA ARG A 173 11.27 -5.01 20.79
C ARG A 173 11.90 -6.08 21.69
N GLN A 174 12.86 -5.70 22.53
CA GLN A 174 13.46 -6.63 23.48
C GLN A 174 12.44 -7.11 24.53
N GLN A 175 11.58 -6.23 25.03
CA GLN A 175 10.49 -6.58 25.94
C GLN A 175 9.50 -7.56 25.26
N VAL A 176 9.11 -7.31 24.01
CA VAL A 176 8.24 -8.19 23.24
C VAL A 176 8.86 -9.57 23.05
N ALA A 177 10.15 -9.64 22.71
CA ALA A 177 10.87 -10.90 22.48
C ALA A 177 10.91 -11.80 23.74
N GLN A 178 10.87 -11.22 24.94
CA GLN A 178 10.89 -11.94 26.23
C GLN A 178 9.49 -12.16 26.82
N SER A 179 8.45 -11.64 26.15
CA SER A 179 7.09 -11.63 26.68
C SER A 179 6.37 -12.96 26.47
N THR A 180 5.51 -13.31 27.44
CA THR A 180 4.60 -14.45 27.33
C THR A 180 3.21 -14.08 26.82
N LYS A 181 2.90 -12.77 26.69
CA LYS A 181 1.59 -12.27 26.22
C LYS A 181 1.30 -12.71 24.77
N SER A 182 0.07 -13.12 24.48
CA SER A 182 -0.29 -13.67 23.18
C SER A 182 -0.12 -12.67 22.01
N HIS A 183 -0.53 -11.40 22.21
CA HIS A 183 -0.37 -10.34 21.21
C HIS A 183 1.11 -10.00 20.94
N HIS A 184 1.99 -10.07 21.96
CA HIS A 184 3.43 -9.92 21.76
C HIS A 184 4.04 -11.07 20.96
N LYS A 185 3.60 -12.31 21.22
CA LYS A 185 4.05 -13.48 20.45
C LYS A 185 3.65 -13.37 18.97
N LYS A 186 2.42 -12.93 18.70
CA LYS A 186 1.96 -12.71 17.32
C LYS A 186 2.79 -11.62 16.61
N LEU A 187 3.07 -10.49 17.30
CA LEU A 187 3.95 -9.45 16.76
C LEU A 187 5.35 -10.00 16.46
N ALA A 188 5.93 -10.77 17.39
CA ALA A 188 7.25 -11.36 17.22
C ALA A 188 7.35 -12.37 16.05
N MET A 189 6.22 -12.91 15.60
CA MET A 189 6.15 -13.80 14.42
C MET A 189 5.95 -13.03 13.11
N SER A 190 5.61 -11.74 13.16
CA SER A 190 5.45 -10.93 11.95
C SER A 190 6.78 -10.59 11.30
N LYS A 191 6.78 -10.38 9.99
CA LYS A 191 7.98 -9.92 9.25
C LYS A 191 8.45 -8.55 9.75
N ASP A 192 7.51 -7.68 10.12
CA ASP A 192 7.77 -6.31 10.58
C ASP A 192 8.61 -6.27 11.84
N PHE A 193 8.52 -7.28 12.69
CA PHE A 193 9.27 -7.37 13.95
C PHE A 193 10.79 -7.34 13.76
N PHE A 194 11.29 -7.84 12.63
CA PHE A 194 12.73 -7.99 12.36
C PHE A 194 13.39 -6.74 11.80
N SER A 195 12.60 -5.77 11.31
CA SER A 195 13.08 -4.47 10.82
C SER A 195 12.64 -3.36 11.77
N LEU A 196 13.58 -2.49 12.18
CA LEU A 196 13.23 -1.36 13.06
C LEU A 196 12.28 -0.37 12.38
N SER A 197 12.45 -0.14 11.08
CA SER A 197 11.60 0.77 10.31
C SER A 197 10.18 0.21 10.12
N GLU A 198 10.06 -1.07 9.81
CA GLU A 198 8.76 -1.74 9.66
C GLU A 198 8.05 -1.85 11.01
N LEU A 199 8.79 -2.22 12.07
CA LEU A 199 8.23 -2.26 13.42
C LEU A 199 7.76 -0.87 13.89
N ARG A 200 8.54 0.18 13.59
CA ARG A 200 8.13 1.55 13.87
C ARG A 200 6.83 1.90 13.15
N ASP A 201 6.73 1.58 11.88
CA ASP A 201 5.54 1.84 11.08
C ASP A 201 4.33 1.06 11.62
N ALA A 202 4.52 -0.21 11.98
CA ALA A 202 3.46 -1.07 12.46
C ALA A 202 2.85 -0.64 13.80
N ILE A 203 3.67 -0.17 14.78
CA ILE A 203 3.21 0.04 16.17
C ILE A 203 3.41 1.44 16.72
N PHE A 204 4.22 2.32 16.07
CA PHE A 204 4.48 3.69 16.52
C PHE A 204 3.93 4.75 15.54
N HIS A 205 3.19 4.36 14.50
CA HIS A 205 2.61 5.34 13.58
C HIS A 205 1.61 6.25 14.32
N ILE A 206 1.68 7.56 14.05
CA ILE A 206 0.90 8.56 14.80
C ILE A 206 -0.59 8.36 14.56
N GLN A 207 -0.99 8.11 13.31
CA GLN A 207 -2.38 8.02 12.87
C GLN A 207 -2.65 6.73 12.11
N GLU A 208 -3.72 6.05 12.48
CA GLU A 208 -4.15 4.82 11.84
C GLU A 208 -5.67 4.71 11.88
N HIS A 209 -6.29 4.69 10.72
CA HIS A 209 -7.70 4.34 10.56
C HIS A 209 -7.85 2.85 10.28
N ARG A 210 -8.82 2.23 10.92
CA ARG A 210 -9.14 0.81 10.72
C ARG A 210 -10.57 0.69 10.23
N PHE A 211 -10.81 -0.26 9.36
CA PHE A 211 -12.08 -0.41 8.67
C PHE A 211 -12.75 -1.74 9.01
N THR A 212 -14.05 -1.66 9.23
CA THR A 212 -14.96 -2.81 9.24
C THR A 212 -15.56 -3.01 7.85
N ILE A 213 -16.09 -4.20 7.58
CA ILE A 213 -16.77 -4.47 6.30
C ILE A 213 -17.95 -3.52 6.04
N PRO A 214 -18.84 -3.21 7.02
CA PRO A 214 -19.89 -2.22 6.80
C PRO A 214 -19.37 -0.83 6.41
N GLN A 215 -18.27 -0.37 7.01
CA GLN A 215 -17.65 0.91 6.64
C GLN A 215 -17.11 0.88 5.21
N LEU A 216 -16.49 -0.23 4.78
CA LEU A 216 -16.03 -0.39 3.39
C LEU A 216 -17.20 -0.34 2.41
N VAL A 217 -18.30 -1.01 2.71
CA VAL A 217 -19.53 -0.98 1.88
C VAL A 217 -20.01 0.47 1.73
N GLN A 218 -20.11 1.21 2.84
CA GLN A 218 -20.53 2.61 2.81
C GLN A 218 -19.58 3.49 1.98
N CYS A 219 -18.25 3.29 2.10
CA CYS A 219 -17.28 4.02 1.27
C CYS A 219 -17.51 3.73 -0.23
N LEU A 220 -17.68 2.47 -0.60
CA LEU A 220 -17.90 2.09 -2.00
C LEU A 220 -19.20 2.68 -2.56
N GLU A 221 -20.30 2.66 -1.77
CA GLU A 221 -21.58 3.27 -2.16
C GLU A 221 -21.45 4.77 -2.38
N ASN A 222 -20.81 5.50 -1.44
CA ASN A 222 -20.59 6.94 -1.52
C ASN A 222 -19.76 7.32 -2.76
N LEU A 223 -18.76 6.52 -3.11
CA LEU A 223 -17.87 6.71 -4.25
C LEU A 223 -18.42 6.12 -5.56
N LYS A 224 -19.59 5.47 -5.52
CA LYS A 224 -20.21 4.78 -6.68
C LYS A 224 -19.29 3.72 -7.28
N LEU A 225 -18.51 3.05 -6.45
CA LEU A 225 -17.60 1.97 -6.85
C LEU A 225 -18.28 0.62 -6.65
N GLN A 226 -18.01 -0.31 -7.55
CA GLN A 226 -18.46 -1.69 -7.44
C GLN A 226 -17.37 -2.55 -6.80
N PHE A 227 -17.74 -3.33 -5.77
CA PHE A 227 -16.83 -4.29 -5.16
C PHE A 227 -16.54 -5.47 -6.12
N CYS A 228 -15.27 -5.69 -6.43
CA CYS A 228 -14.83 -6.76 -7.34
C CYS A 228 -14.29 -7.99 -6.60
N GLY A 229 -13.85 -7.85 -5.36
CA GLY A 229 -13.31 -8.93 -4.55
C GLY A 229 -12.22 -8.49 -3.59
N PHE A 230 -11.79 -9.40 -2.73
CA PHE A 230 -10.59 -9.25 -1.93
C PHE A 230 -9.42 -9.95 -2.62
N THR A 231 -8.28 -9.26 -2.73
CA THR A 231 -7.03 -9.94 -3.07
C THR A 231 -6.44 -10.52 -1.79
N PRO A 232 -6.17 -11.83 -1.72
CA PRO A 232 -5.47 -12.41 -0.59
C PRO A 232 -4.11 -11.68 -0.45
N SER A 233 -3.82 -11.15 0.74
CA SER A 233 -2.44 -10.78 1.04
C SER A 233 -1.61 -12.06 0.95
N GLU A 234 -0.53 -12.04 0.20
CA GLU A 234 0.50 -13.07 0.32
C GLU A 234 1.02 -13.00 1.77
N LEU A 235 0.53 -13.92 2.60
CA LEU A 235 0.91 -14.08 4.00
C LEU A 235 2.34 -14.63 4.09
#